data_e2ae3890eddcf18b363d5bba16ed86d9
#
_entry.id   e2ae3890eddcf18b363d5bba16ed86d9
#
_cell.length_a   1.000
_cell.length_b   1.000
_cell.length_c   1.000
_cell.angle_alpha   90.00
_cell.angle_beta   90.00
_cell.angle_gamma   90.00
#
_symmetry.space_group_name_H-M   'P 1'
#
loop_
_entity.id
_entity.type
_entity.pdbx_description
1 polymer ?
#
loop_
_entity_poly.entity_id
_entity_poly.type
_entity_poly.pdbx_seq_one_letter_code
_entity_poly.pdbx_strand_id
1 'polypeptide(L)'
;MLRALVWDVDGTLAETEEDGHRIAFNQAFADDGLGWHWDEALYRELLATTGGKERMRGWWQRVDPAAAAAPEAAARIARLHARKTAIYVDLVARGAVQLRPGVARLLQDARAAGLTLAIATTTSPDNVLALLQATLGAGSPGWFACIGAGDVVPRKKPAPDIYHWVLRRLGLAAADCLALEDSAPGSAAAMAAGLPTVVTRSRYTAQDVLADSPLLRADLADLGSVGLADLRAWHAG
;
A
#
# COMPACT_ATOMS: atom_id res chain seq x y z
N MET A 1 19.71 -15.18 6.14
CA MET A 1 18.53 -16.11 6.23
C MET A 1 17.27 -15.26 6.32
N LEU A 2 16.17 -15.61 5.63
CA LEU A 2 14.90 -14.88 5.70
C LEU A 2 14.32 -14.90 7.12
N ARG A 3 14.11 -13.74 7.72
CA ARG A 3 13.59 -13.55 9.08
C ARG A 3 12.28 -12.78 9.11
N ALA A 4 12.05 -11.89 8.14
CA ALA A 4 10.82 -11.10 8.10
C ALA A 4 10.29 -10.90 6.67
N LEU A 5 8.96 -10.81 6.57
CA LEU A 5 8.24 -10.35 5.38
C LEU A 5 7.70 -8.95 5.64
N VAL A 6 8.00 -8.02 4.75
CA VAL A 6 7.52 -6.64 4.81
C VAL A 6 6.54 -6.43 3.67
N TRP A 7 5.26 -6.26 4.00
CA TRP A 7 4.16 -6.18 3.07
C TRP A 7 3.75 -4.74 2.80
N ASP A 8 3.59 -4.38 1.54
CA ASP A 8 2.70 -3.29 1.16
C ASP A 8 1.23 -3.72 1.30
N VAL A 9 0.28 -2.81 1.16
CA VAL A 9 -1.15 -3.06 1.37
C VAL A 9 -1.94 -2.93 0.07
N ASP A 10 -1.98 -1.72 -0.49
CA ASP A 10 -2.85 -1.38 -1.60
C ASP A 10 -2.31 -1.97 -2.91
N GLY A 11 -3.04 -2.89 -3.52
CA GLY A 11 -2.58 -3.65 -4.68
C GLY A 11 -1.71 -4.87 -4.34
N THR A 12 -1.20 -4.97 -3.10
CA THR A 12 -0.36 -6.10 -2.64
C THR A 12 -1.15 -7.08 -1.79
N LEU A 13 -1.68 -6.66 -0.64
CA LEU A 13 -2.55 -7.52 0.17
C LEU A 13 -3.93 -7.69 -0.47
N ALA A 14 -4.50 -6.62 -1.04
CA ALA A 14 -5.84 -6.58 -1.60
C ALA A 14 -5.93 -5.60 -2.79
N GLU A 15 -6.90 -5.80 -3.68
CA GLU A 15 -7.21 -4.88 -4.79
C GLU A 15 -8.01 -3.67 -4.28
N THR A 16 -7.40 -2.91 -3.37
CA THR A 16 -8.05 -1.82 -2.64
C THR A 16 -8.34 -0.60 -3.50
N GLU A 17 -7.60 -0.40 -4.59
CA GLU A 17 -7.69 0.83 -5.40
C GLU A 17 -8.99 0.91 -6.19
N GLU A 18 -9.43 -0.20 -6.79
CA GLU A 18 -10.65 -0.22 -7.59
C GLU A 18 -11.91 -0.29 -6.73
N ASP A 19 -11.96 -1.29 -5.84
CA ASP A 19 -13.17 -1.63 -5.10
C ASP A 19 -13.34 -0.81 -3.81
N GLY A 20 -12.31 -0.07 -3.41
CA GLY A 20 -12.29 0.72 -2.19
C GLY A 20 -11.92 2.18 -2.39
N HIS A 21 -10.66 2.45 -2.70
CA HIS A 21 -10.12 3.81 -2.64
C HIS A 21 -10.73 4.75 -3.66
N ARG A 22 -10.82 4.38 -4.94
CA ARG A 22 -11.40 5.23 -6.00
C ARG A 22 -12.85 5.58 -5.71
N ILE A 23 -13.64 4.59 -5.28
CA ILE A 23 -15.05 4.78 -4.90
C ILE A 23 -15.15 5.76 -3.73
N ALA A 24 -14.33 5.55 -2.69
CA ALA A 24 -14.33 6.40 -1.50
C ALA A 24 -13.92 7.86 -1.80
N PHE A 25 -12.95 8.08 -2.71
CA PHE A 25 -12.59 9.43 -3.18
C PHE A 25 -13.76 10.12 -3.86
N ASN A 26 -14.38 9.48 -4.85
CA ASN A 26 -15.49 10.04 -5.61
C ASN A 26 -16.69 10.37 -4.71
N GLN A 27 -17.00 9.51 -3.75
CA GLN A 27 -18.06 9.78 -2.79
C GLN A 27 -17.70 10.96 -1.87
N ALA A 28 -16.45 11.04 -1.39
CA ALA A 28 -16.02 12.15 -0.55
C ALA A 28 -16.06 13.49 -1.30
N PHE A 29 -15.73 13.51 -2.60
CA PHE A 29 -15.85 14.70 -3.45
C PHE A 29 -17.29 15.13 -3.62
N ALA A 30 -18.19 14.18 -3.88
CA ALA A 30 -19.62 14.46 -4.01
C ALA A 30 -20.22 15.00 -2.70
N ASP A 31 -19.86 14.41 -1.56
CA ASP A 31 -20.31 14.85 -0.23
C ASP A 31 -19.85 16.27 0.12
N ASP A 32 -18.68 16.72 -0.39
CA ASP A 32 -18.13 18.07 -0.20
C ASP A 32 -18.60 19.07 -1.29
N GLY A 33 -19.47 18.63 -2.22
CA GLY A 33 -19.99 19.43 -3.32
C GLY A 33 -18.96 19.77 -4.40
N LEU A 34 -17.87 19.00 -4.48
CA LEU A 34 -16.88 19.14 -5.56
C LEU A 34 -17.38 18.41 -6.81
N GLY A 35 -17.26 19.08 -7.97
CA GLY A 35 -17.55 18.44 -9.27
C GLY A 35 -16.45 17.47 -9.75
N TRP A 36 -15.57 17.03 -8.86
CA TRP A 36 -14.50 16.11 -9.21
C TRP A 36 -15.02 14.68 -9.31
N HIS A 37 -14.62 14.01 -10.37
CA HIS A 37 -14.88 12.60 -10.55
C HIS A 37 -13.64 11.93 -11.15
N TRP A 38 -13.06 10.98 -10.44
CA TRP A 38 -11.95 10.18 -10.90
C TRP A 38 -12.47 8.88 -11.48
N ASP A 39 -12.58 8.80 -12.80
CA ASP A 39 -12.85 7.55 -13.50
C ASP A 39 -11.61 6.62 -13.41
N GLU A 40 -11.74 5.43 -13.95
CA GLU A 40 -10.69 4.41 -13.85
C GLU A 40 -9.40 4.85 -14.55
N ALA A 41 -9.50 5.47 -15.73
CA ALA A 41 -8.35 5.90 -16.52
C ALA A 41 -7.59 7.04 -15.83
N LEU A 42 -8.31 8.08 -15.40
CA LEU A 42 -7.75 9.21 -14.66
C LEU A 42 -7.16 8.74 -13.32
N TYR A 43 -7.86 7.85 -12.61
CA TYR A 43 -7.36 7.38 -11.32
C TYR A 43 -6.05 6.61 -11.47
N ARG A 44 -5.91 5.78 -12.51
CA ARG A 44 -4.63 5.10 -12.84
C ARG A 44 -3.50 6.10 -13.06
N GLU A 45 -3.74 7.18 -13.83
CA GLU A 45 -2.75 8.26 -14.01
C GLU A 45 -2.36 8.88 -12.66
N LEU A 46 -3.35 9.17 -11.83
CA LEU A 46 -3.14 9.84 -10.54
C LEU A 46 -2.42 8.97 -9.50
N LEU A 47 -2.41 7.64 -9.66
CA LEU A 47 -1.67 6.71 -8.80
C LEU A 47 -0.14 6.89 -8.88
N ALA A 48 0.38 7.55 -9.93
CA ALA A 48 1.78 7.98 -9.97
C ALA A 48 2.16 8.89 -8.78
N THR A 49 1.19 9.59 -8.19
CA THR A 49 1.36 10.34 -6.95
C THR A 49 0.96 9.47 -5.77
N THR A 50 1.93 9.00 -4.99
CA THR A 50 1.68 8.19 -3.79
C THR A 50 1.17 9.05 -2.63
N GLY A 51 0.22 8.50 -1.85
CA GLY A 51 -0.45 9.22 -0.77
C GLY A 51 -1.72 9.95 -1.20
N GLY A 52 -2.83 9.72 -0.47
CA GLY A 52 -4.14 10.25 -0.84
C GLY A 52 -4.24 11.78 -0.74
N LYS A 53 -3.58 12.38 0.24
CA LYS A 53 -3.56 13.86 0.42
C LYS A 53 -2.73 14.52 -0.68
N GLU A 54 -1.58 13.93 -1.02
CA GLU A 54 -0.67 14.38 -2.06
C GLU A 54 -1.37 14.30 -3.43
N ARG A 55 -2.08 13.21 -3.70
CA ARG A 55 -2.85 12.99 -4.93
C ARG A 55 -3.97 14.03 -5.08
N MET A 56 -4.76 14.30 -4.03
CA MET A 56 -5.79 15.35 -4.05
C MET A 56 -5.19 16.74 -4.25
N ARG A 57 -4.06 17.05 -3.61
CA ARG A 57 -3.38 18.34 -3.78
C ARG A 57 -2.89 18.52 -5.20
N GLY A 58 -2.23 17.51 -5.78
CA GLY A 58 -1.76 17.54 -7.16
C GLY A 58 -2.91 17.71 -8.16
N TRP A 59 -4.01 16.98 -7.96
CA TRP A 59 -5.21 17.14 -8.77
C TRP A 59 -5.81 18.53 -8.67
N TRP A 60 -5.95 19.07 -7.47
CA TRP A 60 -6.49 20.42 -7.26
C TRP A 60 -5.63 21.50 -7.91
N GLN A 61 -4.30 21.40 -7.80
CA GLN A 61 -3.37 22.28 -8.50
C GLN A 61 -3.52 22.22 -10.03
N ARG A 62 -3.88 21.06 -10.58
CA ARG A 62 -4.09 20.88 -12.01
C ARG A 62 -5.41 21.51 -12.51
N VAL A 63 -6.49 21.41 -11.73
CA VAL A 63 -7.84 21.83 -12.16
C VAL A 63 -8.22 23.23 -11.70
N ASP A 64 -7.69 23.71 -10.57
CA ASP A 64 -7.91 25.05 -10.01
C ASP A 64 -6.71 25.49 -9.17
N PRO A 65 -5.63 25.97 -9.81
CA PRO A 65 -4.41 26.40 -9.11
C PRO A 65 -4.65 27.52 -8.08
N ALA A 66 -5.61 28.41 -8.36
CA ALA A 66 -5.92 29.54 -7.47
C ALA A 66 -6.54 29.06 -6.15
N ALA A 67 -7.54 28.20 -6.22
CA ALA A 67 -8.14 27.59 -5.03
C ALA A 67 -7.17 26.65 -4.30
N ALA A 68 -6.31 25.93 -5.02
CA ALA A 68 -5.29 25.07 -4.42
C ALA A 68 -4.21 25.85 -3.64
N ALA A 69 -3.97 27.11 -3.99
CA ALA A 69 -3.04 28.00 -3.29
C ALA A 69 -3.68 28.76 -2.12
N ALA A 70 -5.00 28.66 -1.93
CA ALA A 70 -5.69 29.35 -0.86
C ALA A 70 -5.27 28.85 0.53
N PRO A 71 -5.22 29.70 1.57
CA PRO A 71 -4.79 29.32 2.92
C PRO A 71 -5.56 28.14 3.52
N GLU A 72 -6.84 28.00 3.18
CA GLU A 72 -7.74 26.94 3.66
C GLU A 72 -7.59 25.60 2.90
N ALA A 73 -6.85 25.56 1.77
CA ALA A 73 -6.75 24.38 0.92
C ALA A 73 -6.22 23.14 1.67
N ALA A 74 -5.20 23.34 2.50
CA ALA A 74 -4.63 22.25 3.29
C ALA A 74 -5.65 21.63 4.29
N ALA A 75 -6.42 22.51 4.96
CA ALA A 75 -7.46 22.06 5.87
C ALA A 75 -8.60 21.36 5.15
N ARG A 76 -8.99 21.82 3.95
CA ARG A 76 -10.01 21.14 3.13
C ARG A 76 -9.56 19.76 2.67
N ILE A 77 -8.31 19.64 2.18
CA ILE A 77 -7.73 18.32 1.83
C ILE A 77 -7.75 17.37 3.03
N ALA A 78 -7.40 17.86 4.22
CA ALA A 78 -7.43 17.03 5.43
C ALA A 78 -8.84 16.50 5.75
N ARG A 79 -9.87 17.38 5.65
CA ARG A 79 -11.28 16.99 5.84
C ARG A 79 -11.76 15.98 4.78
N LEU A 80 -11.45 16.24 3.50
CA LEU A 80 -11.78 15.33 2.40
C LEU A 80 -11.14 13.96 2.61
N HIS A 81 -9.86 13.93 3.02
CA HIS A 81 -9.16 12.69 3.29
C HIS A 81 -9.76 11.93 4.48
N ALA A 82 -10.13 12.61 5.54
CA ALA A 82 -10.81 11.99 6.69
C ALA A 82 -12.17 11.42 6.27
N ARG A 83 -12.97 12.16 5.47
CA ARG A 83 -14.24 11.67 4.94
C ARG A 83 -14.04 10.45 4.04
N LYS A 84 -13.10 10.51 3.09
CA LYS A 84 -12.71 9.38 2.23
C LYS A 84 -12.31 8.15 3.05
N THR A 85 -11.52 8.33 4.10
CA THR A 85 -11.12 7.22 4.98
C THR A 85 -12.33 6.57 5.66
N ALA A 86 -13.26 7.34 6.19
CA ALA A 86 -14.48 6.82 6.80
C ALA A 86 -15.33 6.01 5.80
N ILE A 87 -15.47 6.50 4.56
CA ILE A 87 -16.18 5.78 3.50
C ILE A 87 -15.47 4.47 3.14
N TYR A 88 -14.14 4.50 3.01
CA TYR A 88 -13.36 3.29 2.72
C TYR A 88 -13.52 2.23 3.82
N VAL A 89 -13.44 2.62 5.09
CA VAL A 89 -13.64 1.72 6.24
C VAL A 89 -15.02 1.06 6.17
N ASP A 90 -16.07 1.82 5.85
CA ASP A 90 -17.42 1.28 5.70
C ASP A 90 -17.53 0.31 4.49
N LEU A 91 -16.93 0.64 3.34
CA LEU A 91 -16.89 -0.27 2.18
C LEU A 91 -16.20 -1.61 2.54
N VAL A 92 -15.06 -1.54 3.21
CA VAL A 92 -14.31 -2.72 3.65
C VAL A 92 -15.13 -3.55 4.66
N ALA A 93 -15.78 -2.90 5.62
CA ALA A 93 -16.63 -3.57 6.60
C ALA A 93 -17.83 -4.30 5.97
N ARG A 94 -18.30 -3.83 4.83
CA ARG A 94 -19.37 -4.47 4.03
C ARG A 94 -18.84 -5.57 3.10
N GLY A 95 -17.54 -5.85 3.10
CA GLY A 95 -16.92 -6.90 2.29
C GLY A 95 -16.67 -6.53 0.83
N ALA A 96 -16.64 -5.23 0.50
CA ALA A 96 -16.35 -4.78 -0.87
C ALA A 96 -14.93 -5.11 -1.32
N VAL A 97 -13.98 -5.22 -0.38
CA VAL A 97 -12.56 -5.49 -0.68
C VAL A 97 -12.18 -6.87 -0.16
N GLN A 98 -11.52 -7.65 -1.01
CA GLN A 98 -11.04 -9.00 -0.69
C GLN A 98 -9.51 -9.07 -0.80
N LEU A 99 -8.89 -9.99 -0.03
CA LEU A 99 -7.46 -10.28 -0.18
C LEU A 99 -7.18 -10.88 -1.55
N ARG A 100 -6.01 -10.59 -2.08
CA ARG A 100 -5.53 -11.18 -3.33
C ARG A 100 -5.20 -12.67 -3.14
N PRO A 101 -5.21 -13.45 -4.26
CA PRO A 101 -4.93 -14.88 -4.21
C PRO A 101 -3.61 -15.19 -3.50
N GLY A 102 -3.61 -16.18 -2.61
CA GLY A 102 -2.43 -16.64 -1.88
C GLY A 102 -2.04 -15.84 -0.64
N VAL A 103 -2.49 -14.59 -0.50
CA VAL A 103 -2.07 -13.68 0.59
C VAL A 103 -2.41 -14.26 1.97
N ALA A 104 -3.67 -14.64 2.21
CA ALA A 104 -4.08 -15.19 3.52
C ALA A 104 -3.27 -16.42 3.92
N ARG A 105 -3.06 -17.34 2.94
CA ARG A 105 -2.26 -18.55 3.15
C ARG A 105 -0.80 -18.22 3.49
N LEU A 106 -0.15 -17.36 2.70
CA LEU A 106 1.25 -16.99 2.95
C LEU A 106 1.46 -16.28 4.29
N LEU A 107 0.53 -15.42 4.70
CA LEU A 107 0.58 -14.78 6.04
C LEU A 107 0.51 -15.84 7.15
N GLN A 108 -0.38 -16.82 7.03
CA GLN A 108 -0.52 -17.91 8.01
C GLN A 108 0.71 -18.83 8.00
N ASP A 109 1.20 -19.24 6.83
CA ASP A 109 2.38 -20.08 6.69
C ASP A 109 3.64 -19.41 7.25
N ALA A 110 3.83 -18.11 6.97
CA ALA A 110 4.95 -17.33 7.48
C ALA A 110 4.93 -17.25 9.01
N ARG A 111 3.76 -17.02 9.61
CA ARG A 111 3.58 -17.01 11.08
C ARG A 111 3.86 -18.39 11.68
N ALA A 112 3.33 -19.46 11.09
CA ALA A 112 3.55 -20.81 11.55
C ALA A 112 5.04 -21.21 11.49
N ALA A 113 5.77 -20.66 10.51
CA ALA A 113 7.22 -20.85 10.36
C ALA A 113 8.08 -19.92 11.24
N GLY A 114 7.47 -19.08 12.08
CA GLY A 114 8.16 -18.15 12.96
C GLY A 114 8.77 -16.92 12.26
N LEU A 115 8.34 -16.60 11.03
CA LEU A 115 8.76 -15.37 10.37
C LEU A 115 8.03 -14.17 10.97
N THR A 116 8.74 -13.07 11.13
CA THR A 116 8.17 -11.79 11.54
C THR A 116 7.42 -11.17 10.38
N LEU A 117 6.20 -10.68 10.63
CA LEU A 117 5.43 -9.91 9.65
C LEU A 117 5.48 -8.42 9.99
N ALA A 118 5.59 -7.58 8.97
CA ALA A 118 5.49 -6.13 9.09
C ALA A 118 4.76 -5.53 7.88
N ILE A 119 4.22 -4.32 8.04
CA ILE A 119 3.59 -3.55 6.97
C ILE A 119 4.39 -2.27 6.72
N ALA A 120 4.55 -1.93 5.43
CA ALA A 120 5.15 -0.67 4.94
C ALA A 120 4.27 -0.09 3.83
N THR A 121 3.37 0.83 4.16
CA THR A 121 2.38 1.39 3.21
C THR A 121 2.24 2.90 3.31
N THR A 122 1.71 3.53 2.26
CA THR A 122 1.37 4.95 2.23
C THR A 122 -0.09 5.22 2.61
N THR A 123 -0.92 4.19 2.73
CA THR A 123 -2.32 4.32 3.15
C THR A 123 -2.44 4.64 4.64
N SER A 124 -3.59 5.14 5.07
CA SER A 124 -3.80 5.52 6.48
C SER A 124 -3.85 4.30 7.40
N PRO A 125 -3.45 4.44 8.69
CA PRO A 125 -3.54 3.35 9.66
C PRO A 125 -4.95 2.76 9.77
N ASP A 126 -5.99 3.61 9.75
CA ASP A 126 -7.39 3.16 9.86
C ASP A 126 -7.78 2.25 8.69
N ASN A 127 -7.31 2.55 7.46
CA ASN A 127 -7.55 1.71 6.29
C ASN A 127 -6.91 0.34 6.45
N VAL A 128 -5.66 0.30 6.95
CA VAL A 128 -4.94 -0.96 7.20
C VAL A 128 -5.68 -1.81 8.23
N LEU A 129 -6.03 -1.20 9.36
CA LEU A 129 -6.73 -1.91 10.45
C LEU A 129 -8.08 -2.45 9.99
N ALA A 130 -8.87 -1.64 9.27
CA ALA A 130 -10.16 -2.07 8.74
C ALA A 130 -10.00 -3.26 7.77
N LEU A 131 -9.06 -3.18 6.82
CA LEU A 131 -8.80 -4.27 5.88
C LEU A 131 -8.40 -5.56 6.59
N LEU A 132 -7.41 -5.49 7.48
CA LEU A 132 -6.94 -6.67 8.21
C LEU A 132 -8.05 -7.31 9.03
N GLN A 133 -8.81 -6.51 9.79
CA GLN A 133 -9.89 -7.01 10.64
C GLN A 133 -11.03 -7.63 9.84
N ALA A 134 -11.43 -7.01 8.73
CA ALA A 134 -12.52 -7.50 7.89
C ALA A 134 -12.15 -8.80 7.14
N THR A 135 -10.90 -8.95 6.70
CA THR A 135 -10.48 -10.06 5.83
C THR A 135 -9.80 -11.21 6.56
N LEU A 136 -9.12 -10.94 7.68
CA LEU A 136 -8.33 -11.91 8.45
C LEU A 136 -8.82 -12.09 9.89
N GLY A 137 -9.86 -11.32 10.29
CA GLY A 137 -10.44 -11.37 11.63
C GLY A 137 -9.85 -10.33 12.59
N ALA A 138 -10.60 -10.03 13.66
CA ALA A 138 -10.35 -8.92 14.60
C ALA A 138 -8.94 -8.93 15.24
N GLY A 139 -8.34 -10.10 15.44
CA GLY A 139 -7.00 -10.24 16.04
C GLY A 139 -5.84 -10.08 15.05
N SER A 140 -6.10 -9.97 13.76
CA SER A 140 -5.06 -9.99 12.72
C SER A 140 -4.10 -8.81 12.73
N PRO A 141 -4.45 -7.60 13.15
CA PRO A 141 -3.45 -6.54 13.32
C PRO A 141 -2.30 -6.94 14.24
N GLY A 142 -2.57 -7.74 15.27
CA GLY A 142 -1.57 -8.29 16.19
C GLY A 142 -0.62 -9.34 15.59
N TRP A 143 -0.82 -9.74 14.33
CA TRP A 143 0.12 -10.62 13.61
C TRP A 143 1.36 -9.88 13.15
N PHE A 144 1.29 -8.56 13.04
CA PHE A 144 2.36 -7.71 12.54
C PHE A 144 3.14 -7.06 13.69
N ALA A 145 4.44 -7.29 13.72
CA ALA A 145 5.32 -6.70 14.74
C ALA A 145 5.36 -5.17 14.68
N CYS A 146 5.17 -4.61 13.46
CA CYS A 146 4.93 -3.18 13.28
C CYS A 146 4.13 -2.91 12.00
N ILE A 147 3.38 -1.80 12.02
CA ILE A 147 2.63 -1.28 10.89
C ILE A 147 3.11 0.15 10.63
N GLY A 148 3.93 0.31 9.59
CA GLY A 148 4.33 1.61 9.06
C GLY A 148 3.29 2.08 8.06
N ALA A 149 2.51 3.10 8.40
CA ALA A 149 1.36 3.53 7.61
C ALA A 149 1.19 5.05 7.61
N GLY A 150 0.65 5.59 6.53
CA GLY A 150 0.28 6.99 6.40
C GLY A 150 1.45 7.95 6.59
N ASP A 151 1.29 8.90 7.50
CA ASP A 151 2.22 10.02 7.71
C ASP A 151 3.31 9.71 8.76
N VAL A 152 3.59 8.42 9.04
CA VAL A 152 4.64 8.02 10.00
C VAL A 152 6.03 8.44 9.54
N VAL A 153 6.21 8.68 8.25
CA VAL A 153 7.42 9.23 7.64
C VAL A 153 7.08 10.42 6.74
N PRO A 154 8.00 11.40 6.60
CA PRO A 154 7.73 12.63 5.85
C PRO A 154 7.69 12.41 4.33
N ARG A 155 8.54 11.52 3.78
CA ARG A 155 8.62 11.24 2.35
C ARG A 155 7.96 9.91 2.03
N LYS A 156 6.99 9.95 1.11
CA LYS A 156 6.28 8.76 0.62
C LYS A 156 7.13 8.00 -0.41
N LYS A 157 6.76 6.74 -0.70
CA LYS A 157 7.30 5.99 -1.83
C LYS A 157 7.27 6.88 -3.10
N PRO A 158 8.32 6.91 -3.93
CA PRO A 158 9.44 5.98 -4.00
C PRO A 158 10.60 6.27 -3.01
N ALA A 159 10.48 7.22 -2.07
CA ALA A 159 11.50 7.38 -1.05
C ALA A 159 11.51 6.15 -0.10
N PRO A 160 12.70 5.68 0.34
CA PRO A 160 12.83 4.46 1.14
C PRO A 160 12.43 4.63 2.61
N ASP A 161 11.98 5.80 3.02
CA ASP A 161 11.80 6.21 4.40
C ASP A 161 10.92 5.24 5.21
N ILE A 162 9.82 4.75 4.62
CA ILE A 162 8.90 3.83 5.29
C ILE A 162 9.55 2.47 5.55
N TYR A 163 10.35 1.95 4.59
CA TYR A 163 11.08 0.71 4.76
C TYR A 163 12.18 0.84 5.80
N HIS A 164 12.95 1.93 5.80
CA HIS A 164 13.93 2.22 6.85
C HIS A 164 13.27 2.34 8.22
N TRP A 165 12.08 2.93 8.31
CA TRP A 165 11.31 3.00 9.55
C TRP A 165 10.94 1.61 10.06
N VAL A 166 10.42 0.73 9.18
CA VAL A 166 10.07 -0.65 9.51
C VAL A 166 11.31 -1.44 9.96
N LEU A 167 12.40 -1.38 9.19
CA LEU A 167 13.65 -2.09 9.54
C LEU A 167 14.18 -1.69 10.93
N ARG A 168 14.15 -0.39 11.25
CA ARG A 168 14.54 0.08 12.59
C ARG A 168 13.61 -0.45 13.68
N ARG A 169 12.31 -0.51 13.44
CA ARG A 169 11.33 -1.06 14.39
C ARG A 169 11.52 -2.55 14.62
N LEU A 170 11.87 -3.29 13.59
CA LEU A 170 12.15 -4.72 13.67
C LEU A 170 13.52 -5.04 14.27
N GLY A 171 14.46 -4.10 14.23
CA GLY A 171 15.87 -4.35 14.59
C GLY A 171 16.53 -5.37 13.65
N LEU A 172 16.15 -5.36 12.36
CA LEU A 172 16.64 -6.29 11.34
C LEU A 172 17.40 -5.55 10.23
N ALA A 173 18.40 -6.22 9.66
CA ALA A 173 19.05 -5.77 8.44
C ALA A 173 18.12 -5.99 7.23
N ALA A 174 18.22 -5.16 6.20
CA ALA A 174 17.44 -5.31 4.98
C ALA A 174 17.66 -6.69 4.33
N ALA A 175 18.88 -7.20 4.37
CA ALA A 175 19.25 -8.53 3.86
C ALA A 175 18.62 -9.71 4.63
N ASP A 176 18.01 -9.49 5.79
CA ASP A 176 17.24 -10.51 6.53
C ASP A 176 15.74 -10.47 6.21
N CYS A 177 15.30 -9.53 5.38
CA CYS A 177 13.89 -9.27 5.06
C CYS A 177 13.62 -9.48 3.58
N LEU A 178 12.35 -9.74 3.24
CA LEU A 178 11.84 -9.74 1.88
C LEU A 178 10.64 -8.80 1.81
N ALA A 179 10.66 -7.85 0.86
CA ALA A 179 9.53 -6.97 0.61
C ALA A 179 8.57 -7.60 -0.41
N LEU A 180 7.27 -7.40 -0.20
CA LEU A 180 6.22 -7.73 -1.14
C LEU A 180 5.51 -6.43 -1.53
N GLU A 181 5.44 -6.17 -2.82
CA GLU A 181 4.98 -4.93 -3.43
C GLU A 181 4.16 -5.21 -4.69
N ASP A 182 3.48 -4.21 -5.24
CA ASP A 182 2.77 -4.33 -6.51
C ASP A 182 3.19 -3.30 -7.57
N SER A 183 3.82 -2.19 -7.15
CA SER A 183 3.98 -0.98 -7.95
C SER A 183 5.45 -0.61 -8.19
N ALA A 184 5.69 0.17 -9.25
CA ALA A 184 7.02 0.73 -9.55
C ALA A 184 7.54 1.65 -8.42
N PRO A 185 6.76 2.62 -7.89
CA PRO A 185 7.25 3.45 -6.79
C PRO A 185 7.46 2.66 -5.49
N GLY A 186 6.64 1.65 -5.24
CA GLY A 186 6.76 0.81 -4.05
C GLY A 186 8.00 -0.08 -4.09
N SER A 187 8.20 -0.81 -5.18
CA SER A 187 9.39 -1.65 -5.37
C SER A 187 10.68 -0.83 -5.39
N ALA A 188 10.68 0.35 -6.03
CA ALA A 188 11.82 1.26 -5.99
C ALA A 188 12.17 1.69 -4.55
N ALA A 189 11.17 2.00 -3.73
CA ALA A 189 11.37 2.36 -2.32
C ALA A 189 11.97 1.20 -1.50
N ALA A 190 11.46 -0.02 -1.68
CA ALA A 190 11.95 -1.21 -0.99
C ALA A 190 13.39 -1.52 -1.38
N MET A 191 13.70 -1.53 -2.67
CA MET A 191 15.04 -1.79 -3.19
C MET A 191 16.03 -0.69 -2.79
N ALA A 192 15.61 0.60 -2.79
CA ALA A 192 16.44 1.71 -2.30
C ALA A 192 16.76 1.60 -0.80
N ALA A 193 15.92 0.91 -0.02
CA ALA A 193 16.20 0.57 1.38
C ALA A 193 17.05 -0.72 1.53
N GLY A 194 17.45 -1.36 0.42
CA GLY A 194 18.29 -2.56 0.39
C GLY A 194 17.53 -3.88 0.56
N LEU A 195 16.19 -3.89 0.47
CA LEU A 195 15.42 -5.13 0.60
C LEU A 195 15.33 -5.89 -0.74
N PRO A 196 15.63 -7.20 -0.76
CA PRO A 196 15.13 -8.07 -1.80
C PRO A 196 13.60 -7.90 -1.92
N THR A 197 13.09 -7.80 -3.16
CA THR A 197 11.70 -7.41 -3.40
C THR A 197 11.04 -8.36 -4.40
N VAL A 198 9.86 -8.83 -4.07
CA VAL A 198 8.95 -9.54 -4.96
C VAL A 198 7.80 -8.59 -5.32
N VAL A 199 7.53 -8.46 -6.61
CA VAL A 199 6.40 -7.65 -7.11
C VAL A 199 5.28 -8.59 -7.54
N THR A 200 4.05 -8.27 -7.11
CA THR A 200 2.82 -8.94 -7.54
C THR A 200 1.88 -7.91 -8.12
N ARG A 201 1.88 -7.77 -9.44
CA ARG A 201 1.18 -6.69 -10.15
C ARG A 201 -0.32 -6.68 -9.87
N SER A 202 -0.82 -5.54 -9.43
CA SER A 202 -2.26 -5.29 -9.31
C SER A 202 -2.88 -4.90 -10.65
N ARG A 203 -4.20 -4.78 -10.71
CA ARG A 203 -4.89 -4.30 -11.93
C ARG A 203 -4.42 -2.92 -12.38
N TYR A 204 -4.12 -2.03 -11.44
CA TYR A 204 -3.66 -0.67 -11.76
C TYR A 204 -2.17 -0.60 -12.10
N THR A 205 -1.35 -1.54 -11.64
CA THR A 205 0.11 -1.55 -11.82
C THR A 205 0.58 -2.57 -12.86
N ALA A 206 -0.35 -3.24 -13.56
CA ALA A 206 -0.03 -4.28 -14.55
C ALA A 206 0.92 -3.82 -15.66
N GLN A 207 0.95 -2.52 -15.97
CA GLN A 207 1.81 -1.93 -16.99
C GLN A 207 2.97 -1.11 -16.42
N ASP A 208 3.19 -1.12 -15.11
CA ASP A 208 4.31 -0.41 -14.49
C ASP A 208 5.64 -0.89 -15.05
N VAL A 209 6.54 0.05 -15.32
CA VAL A 209 7.92 -0.27 -15.68
C VAL A 209 8.74 -0.34 -14.40
N LEU A 210 9.11 -1.53 -14.01
CA LEU A 210 9.93 -1.76 -12.83
C LEU A 210 11.39 -1.41 -13.10
N ALA A 211 12.09 -0.91 -12.09
CA ALA A 211 13.52 -0.66 -12.17
C ALA A 211 14.29 -1.99 -12.34
N ASP A 212 15.25 -2.02 -13.24
CA ASP A 212 16.22 -3.12 -13.33
C ASP A 212 17.14 -3.08 -12.10
N SER A 213 17.07 -4.13 -11.29
CA SER A 213 17.80 -4.20 -10.03
C SER A 213 18.07 -5.66 -9.64
N PRO A 214 19.29 -5.97 -9.13
CA PRO A 214 19.56 -7.29 -8.58
C PRO A 214 18.73 -7.61 -7.31
N LEU A 215 18.06 -6.63 -6.73
CA LEU A 215 17.15 -6.81 -5.60
C LEU A 215 15.71 -7.14 -6.04
N LEU A 216 15.35 -6.97 -7.31
CA LEU A 216 14.09 -7.45 -7.85
C LEU A 216 14.18 -8.96 -8.06
N ARG A 217 13.49 -9.73 -7.25
CA ARG A 217 13.60 -11.19 -7.19
C ARG A 217 12.56 -11.94 -8.01
N ALA A 218 11.36 -11.38 -8.10
CA ALA A 218 10.27 -11.92 -8.91
C ALA A 218 9.29 -10.81 -9.30
N ASP A 219 8.63 -10.99 -10.43
CA ASP A 219 7.57 -10.16 -10.97
C ASP A 219 6.42 -11.09 -11.39
N LEU A 220 5.32 -11.05 -10.68
CA LEU A 220 4.25 -12.04 -10.74
C LEU A 220 2.89 -11.37 -10.92
N ALA A 221 1.91 -12.13 -11.42
CA ALA A 221 0.52 -11.70 -11.47
C ALA A 221 -0.14 -11.75 -10.09
N ASP A 222 0.13 -12.81 -9.30
CA ASP A 222 -0.42 -12.99 -7.96
C ASP A 222 0.43 -13.99 -7.13
N LEU A 223 0.00 -14.28 -5.91
CA LEU A 223 0.66 -15.20 -4.98
C LEU A 223 -0.10 -16.54 -4.84
N GLY A 224 -1.07 -16.84 -5.70
CA GLY A 224 -1.93 -18.01 -5.58
C GLY A 224 -1.18 -19.33 -5.54
N SER A 225 -0.17 -19.49 -6.37
CA SER A 225 0.69 -20.69 -6.43
C SER A 225 1.99 -20.57 -5.61
N VAL A 226 2.32 -19.40 -5.07
CA VAL A 226 3.58 -19.14 -4.36
C VAL A 226 3.55 -19.72 -2.95
N GLY A 227 4.56 -20.49 -2.59
CA GLY A 227 4.75 -21.02 -1.23
C GLY A 227 5.88 -20.33 -0.46
N LEU A 228 6.01 -20.69 0.82
CA LEU A 228 7.09 -20.16 1.66
C LEU A 228 8.48 -20.59 1.16
N ALA A 229 8.58 -21.75 0.50
CA ALA A 229 9.81 -22.23 -0.11
C ALA A 229 10.28 -21.30 -1.24
N ASP A 230 9.35 -20.80 -2.07
CA ASP A 230 9.66 -19.86 -3.14
C ASP A 230 10.16 -18.52 -2.58
N LEU A 231 9.48 -17.98 -1.53
CA LEU A 231 9.92 -16.76 -0.87
C LEU A 231 11.33 -16.87 -0.28
N ARG A 232 11.67 -18.03 0.29
CA ARG A 232 13.02 -18.30 0.82
C ARG A 232 14.05 -18.41 -0.30
N ALA A 233 13.70 -19.04 -1.42
CA ALA A 233 14.58 -19.18 -2.59
C ALA A 233 14.87 -17.79 -3.20
N TRP A 234 13.85 -16.99 -3.43
CA TRP A 234 14.01 -15.62 -3.94
C TRP A 234 14.78 -14.70 -3.00
N HIS A 235 14.61 -14.86 -1.69
CA HIS A 235 15.40 -14.10 -0.71
C HIS A 235 16.89 -14.49 -0.74
N ALA A 236 17.22 -15.75 -1.01
CA ALA A 236 18.60 -16.22 -1.04
C ALA A 236 19.38 -15.76 -2.28
N GLY A 237 18.70 -15.37 -3.36
CA GLY A 237 19.26 -14.82 -4.58
C GLY A 237 19.28 -15.73 -5.70
#